data_e9007c2b28a5c6ce5aa4ae8002bc018d
#
_entry.id   e9007c2b28a5c6ce5aa4ae8002bc018d
#
_cell.length_a   1.000
_cell.length_b   1.000
_cell.length_c   1.000
_cell.angle_alpha   90.00
_cell.angle_beta   90.00
_cell.angle_gamma   90.00
#
_symmetry.space_group_name_H-M   'P 1'
#
loop_
_entity.id
_entity.type
_entity.pdbx_description
1 polymer ?
#
loop_
_entity_poly.entity_id
_entity_poly.type
_entity_poly.pdbx_seq_one_letter_code
_entity_poly.pdbx_strand_id
1 'polypeptide(L)'
;MIEGLDLCEVQPDAAALVLIAGVAPEETRRAAYAQMLAPLAARAVPAICLNPDRTMYTRLGADFGPGVIAEDYAAAGGPVRWIGKPHPEIFEAALARLPEVPRARVLMVGDSPAHDIAGAAALGLKTLLIEAGVQAGTAGAEPDFRAPSS
;
A
#
# COMPACT_ATOMS: atom_id res chain seq x y z
N MET A 1 -5.41 13.85 -5.30
CA MET A 1 -5.71 12.47 -4.87
C MET A 1 -7.14 12.28 -4.37
N ILE A 2 -7.77 13.31 -3.85
CA ILE A 2 -9.16 13.28 -3.34
C ILE A 2 -10.15 14.03 -4.25
N GLU A 3 -9.69 14.53 -5.38
CA GLU A 3 -10.54 15.20 -6.37
C GLU A 3 -11.62 14.23 -6.90
N GLY A 4 -12.87 14.67 -6.93
CA GLY A 4 -14.02 13.83 -7.28
C GLY A 4 -14.58 12.96 -6.16
N LEU A 5 -13.98 12.99 -4.97
CA LEU A 5 -14.55 12.41 -3.75
C LEU A 5 -15.18 13.53 -2.91
N ASP A 6 -16.24 13.20 -2.20
CA ASP A 6 -16.86 14.14 -1.24
C ASP A 6 -16.02 14.22 0.06
N LEU A 7 -14.75 14.61 -0.10
CA LEU A 7 -13.78 14.75 0.96
C LEU A 7 -13.10 16.12 0.87
N CYS A 8 -12.85 16.74 2.02
CA CYS A 8 -12.06 17.95 2.13
C CYS A 8 -10.87 17.73 3.06
N GLU A 9 -9.76 18.37 2.73
CA GLU A 9 -8.59 18.41 3.58
C GLU A 9 -8.81 19.36 4.74
N VAL A 10 -8.52 18.91 5.97
CA VAL A 10 -8.70 19.66 7.20
C VAL A 10 -7.47 19.55 8.10
N GLN A 11 -7.38 20.41 9.11
CA GLN A 11 -6.34 20.25 10.14
C GLN A 11 -6.57 18.97 10.97
N PRO A 12 -5.51 18.40 11.55
CA PRO A 12 -5.61 17.13 12.29
C PRO A 12 -6.66 17.12 13.42
N ASP A 13 -6.87 18.23 14.10
CA ASP A 13 -7.85 18.36 15.19
C ASP A 13 -9.29 18.21 14.71
N ALA A 14 -9.58 18.61 13.47
CA ALA A 14 -10.90 18.50 12.82
C ALA A 14 -11.06 17.23 11.98
N ALA A 15 -10.00 16.42 11.83
CA ALA A 15 -10.06 15.25 10.95
C ALA A 15 -11.00 14.16 11.49
N ALA A 16 -11.85 13.63 10.60
CA ALA A 16 -12.72 12.49 10.82
C ALA A 16 -12.22 11.21 10.12
N LEU A 17 -11.21 11.33 9.26
CA LEU A 17 -10.59 10.23 8.52
C LEU A 17 -9.12 10.57 8.25
N VAL A 18 -8.25 9.56 8.34
CA VAL A 18 -6.85 9.65 7.93
C VAL A 18 -6.63 8.82 6.66
N LEU A 19 -6.06 9.41 5.61
CA LEU A 19 -5.63 8.70 4.42
C LEU A 19 -4.11 8.59 4.41
N ILE A 20 -3.59 7.36 4.47
CA ILE A 20 -2.16 7.07 4.43
C ILE A 20 -1.83 6.50 3.05
N ALA A 21 -1.38 7.36 2.14
CA ALA A 21 -1.13 7.02 0.74
C ALA A 21 0.34 7.14 0.34
N GLY A 22 1.07 8.03 1.00
CA GLY A 22 2.47 8.30 0.73
C GLY A 22 3.14 8.95 1.94
N VAL A 23 4.47 9.02 1.90
CA VAL A 23 5.31 9.72 2.86
C VAL A 23 6.41 10.47 2.12
N ALA A 24 6.98 11.46 2.76
CA ALA A 24 8.13 12.23 2.28
C ALA A 24 9.27 12.15 3.30
N PRO A 25 10.00 11.00 3.39
CA PRO A 25 10.99 10.78 4.44
C PRO A 25 12.19 11.74 4.34
N GLU A 26 12.48 12.27 3.15
CA GLU A 26 13.51 13.30 2.96
C GLU A 26 13.12 14.64 3.62
N GLU A 27 11.83 14.93 3.75
CA GLU A 27 11.29 16.19 4.28
C GLU A 27 10.78 16.03 5.72
N THR A 28 10.19 14.86 6.04
CA THR A 28 9.49 14.63 7.30
C THR A 28 9.95 13.32 7.94
N ARG A 29 10.57 13.40 9.09
CA ARG A 29 11.03 12.23 9.84
C ARG A 29 9.84 11.41 10.38
N ARG A 30 10.00 10.09 10.48
CA ARG A 30 9.00 9.16 11.06
C ARG A 30 8.43 9.63 12.39
N ALA A 31 9.28 10.17 13.28
CA ALA A 31 8.84 10.70 14.57
C ALA A 31 7.85 11.88 14.46
N ALA A 32 7.98 12.72 13.43
CA ALA A 32 7.05 13.82 13.20
C ALA A 32 5.67 13.33 12.74
N TYR A 33 5.63 12.28 11.89
CA TYR A 33 4.36 11.60 11.58
C TYR A 33 3.70 11.02 12.84
N ALA A 34 4.47 10.34 13.69
CA ALA A 34 3.95 9.79 14.94
C ALA A 34 3.38 10.87 15.86
N GLN A 35 4.06 12.00 16.00
CA GLN A 35 3.58 13.15 16.81
C GLN A 35 2.30 13.75 16.25
N MET A 36 2.21 13.92 14.92
CA MET A 36 1.03 14.47 14.26
C MET A 36 -0.18 13.53 14.38
N LEU A 37 0.04 12.23 14.31
CA LEU A 37 -1.02 11.22 14.29
C LEU A 37 -1.45 10.75 15.69
N ALA A 38 -0.64 10.92 16.73
CA ALA A 38 -0.95 10.48 18.08
C ALA A 38 -2.29 11.04 18.63
N PRO A 39 -2.64 12.32 18.46
CA PRO A 39 -3.93 12.84 18.92
C PRO A 39 -5.13 12.23 18.16
N LEU A 40 -4.94 11.86 16.89
CA LEU A 40 -5.98 11.20 16.09
C LEU A 40 -6.16 9.74 16.53
N ALA A 41 -5.08 9.03 16.79
CA ALA A 41 -5.13 7.67 17.33
C ALA A 41 -5.84 7.65 18.70
N ALA A 42 -5.53 8.60 19.60
CA ALA A 42 -6.19 8.74 20.91
C ALA A 42 -7.70 8.99 20.80
N ARG A 43 -8.17 9.61 19.72
CA ARG A 43 -9.58 9.82 19.39
C ARG A 43 -10.20 8.65 18.60
N ALA A 44 -9.42 7.60 18.30
CA ALA A 44 -9.80 6.47 17.47
C ALA A 44 -10.32 6.89 16.08
N VAL A 45 -9.73 7.93 15.47
CA VAL A 45 -10.08 8.37 14.12
C VAL A 45 -9.72 7.25 13.14
N PRO A 46 -10.64 6.78 12.28
CA PRO A 46 -10.32 5.71 11.33
C PRO A 46 -9.26 6.15 10.32
N ALA A 47 -8.34 5.24 10.00
CA ALA A 47 -7.35 5.42 8.94
C ALA A 47 -7.55 4.41 7.82
N ILE A 48 -7.29 4.82 6.58
CA ILE A 48 -7.22 3.95 5.41
C ILE A 48 -5.78 3.99 4.89
N CYS A 49 -5.11 2.84 4.90
CA CYS A 49 -3.80 2.68 4.30
C CYS A 49 -3.96 2.23 2.84
N LEU A 50 -3.64 3.13 1.91
CA LEU A 50 -3.70 2.90 0.46
C LEU A 50 -2.42 2.25 -0.08
N ASN A 51 -1.32 2.40 0.63
CA ASN A 51 -0.02 1.86 0.26
C ASN A 51 0.65 1.19 1.47
N PRO A 52 0.57 -0.14 1.60
CA PRO A 52 1.17 -0.89 2.69
C PRO A 52 2.69 -1.05 2.62
N ASP A 53 3.37 -0.52 1.61
CA ASP A 53 4.81 -0.67 1.45
C ASP A 53 5.56 -0.14 2.67
N ARG A 54 6.42 -0.98 3.24
CA ARG A 54 7.23 -0.64 4.43
C ARG A 54 8.51 0.12 4.07
N THR A 55 8.95 -0.03 2.82
CA THR A 55 10.17 0.57 2.31
C THR A 55 9.85 1.31 1.02
N MET A 56 10.41 2.48 0.88
CA MET A 56 10.43 3.23 -0.39
C MET A 56 11.86 3.63 -0.74
N TYR A 57 12.11 3.91 -2.02
CA TYR A 57 13.40 4.41 -2.47
C TYR A 57 13.33 5.91 -2.72
N THR A 58 14.26 6.60 -2.09
CA THR A 58 14.49 8.04 -2.26
C THR A 58 15.78 8.26 -3.03
N ARG A 59 16.10 9.50 -3.33
CA ARG A 59 17.41 9.85 -3.90
C ARG A 59 18.59 9.54 -2.97
N LEU A 60 18.34 9.39 -1.68
CA LEU A 60 19.35 9.10 -0.67
C LEU A 60 19.45 7.60 -0.33
N GLY A 61 18.63 6.76 -0.96
CA GLY A 61 18.57 5.32 -0.72
C GLY A 61 17.24 4.85 -0.18
N ALA A 62 17.21 3.65 0.42
CA ALA A 62 16.01 3.08 1.02
C ALA A 62 15.64 3.80 2.31
N ASP A 63 14.36 4.10 2.48
CA ASP A 63 13.79 4.73 3.67
C ASP A 63 12.42 4.12 4.00
N PHE A 64 11.78 4.55 5.09
CA PHE A 64 10.48 4.05 5.49
C PHE A 64 9.38 4.41 4.48
N GLY A 65 8.49 3.46 4.23
CA GLY A 65 7.31 3.64 3.41
C GLY A 65 6.04 3.94 4.22
N PRO A 66 4.92 4.22 3.53
CA PRO A 66 3.65 4.56 4.18
C PRO A 66 3.10 3.47 5.09
N GLY A 67 3.38 2.20 4.79
CA GLY A 67 2.99 1.06 5.62
C GLY A 67 3.52 1.15 7.05
N VAL A 68 4.75 1.66 7.23
CA VAL A 68 5.33 1.86 8.57
C VAL A 68 4.55 2.90 9.37
N ILE A 69 4.08 3.97 8.71
CA ILE A 69 3.27 5.00 9.38
C ILE A 69 1.90 4.44 9.78
N ALA A 70 1.31 3.59 8.94
CA ALA A 70 0.04 2.93 9.26
C ALA A 70 0.19 1.93 10.41
N GLU A 71 1.32 1.20 10.48
CA GLU A 71 1.65 0.33 11.62
C GLU A 71 1.84 1.13 12.92
N ASP A 72 2.56 2.25 12.86
CA ASP A 72 2.75 3.14 14.02
C ASP A 72 1.41 3.69 14.52
N TYR A 73 0.52 4.07 13.59
CA TYR A 73 -0.82 4.54 13.92
C TYR A 73 -1.65 3.45 14.60
N ALA A 74 -1.62 2.22 14.07
CA ALA A 74 -2.30 1.06 14.68
C ALA A 74 -1.72 0.74 16.08
N ALA A 75 -0.39 0.78 16.24
CA ALA A 75 0.28 0.55 17.51
C ALA A 75 -0.07 1.64 18.57
N ALA A 76 -0.39 2.85 18.11
CA ALA A 76 -0.88 3.93 18.97
C ALA A 76 -2.40 3.80 19.31
N GLY A 77 -3.07 2.75 18.86
CA GLY A 77 -4.49 2.48 19.12
C GLY A 77 -5.44 3.03 18.05
N GLY A 78 -4.94 3.62 16.97
CA GLY A 78 -5.77 4.09 15.86
C GLY A 78 -6.26 2.92 15.00
N PRO A 79 -7.57 2.86 14.63
CA PRO A 79 -8.07 1.82 13.75
C PRO A 79 -7.59 2.03 12.31
N VAL A 80 -7.00 0.99 11.70
CA VAL A 80 -6.47 1.03 10.31
C VAL A 80 -7.17 0.00 9.44
N ARG A 81 -7.70 0.44 8.30
CA ARG A 81 -8.12 -0.41 7.20
C ARG A 81 -7.04 -0.41 6.11
N TRP A 82 -6.57 -1.59 5.75
CA TRP A 82 -5.56 -1.81 4.72
C TRP A 82 -6.25 -2.18 3.41
N ILE A 83 -6.00 -1.44 2.33
CA ILE A 83 -6.63 -1.68 1.01
C ILE A 83 -5.63 -1.71 -0.15
N GLY A 84 -4.36 -1.33 0.07
CA GLY A 84 -3.30 -1.50 -0.92
C GLY A 84 -2.86 -2.97 -1.06
N LYS A 85 -2.04 -3.27 -2.07
CA LYS A 85 -1.48 -4.63 -2.27
C LYS A 85 -0.77 -5.12 -1.00
N PRO A 86 -0.95 -6.37 -0.55
CA PRO A 86 -1.58 -7.50 -1.21
C PRO A 86 -3.08 -7.66 -0.92
N HIS A 87 -3.74 -6.70 -0.29
CA HIS A 87 -5.14 -6.80 0.10
C HIS A 87 -6.07 -6.87 -1.12
N PRO A 88 -7.15 -7.68 -1.08
CA PRO A 88 -7.97 -7.99 -2.25
C PRO A 88 -8.70 -6.78 -2.83
N GLU A 89 -9.01 -5.77 -2.03
CA GLU A 89 -9.83 -4.62 -2.44
C GLU A 89 -9.27 -3.89 -3.66
N ILE A 90 -7.95 -3.70 -3.74
CA ILE A 90 -7.33 -2.99 -4.88
C ILE A 90 -7.41 -3.82 -6.17
N PHE A 91 -7.22 -5.14 -6.06
CA PHE A 91 -7.32 -6.06 -7.21
C PHE A 91 -8.76 -6.18 -7.68
N GLU A 92 -9.72 -6.33 -6.75
CA GLU A 92 -11.15 -6.41 -7.09
C GLU A 92 -11.64 -5.11 -7.75
N ALA A 93 -11.20 -3.95 -7.29
CA ALA A 93 -11.51 -2.67 -7.93
C ALA A 93 -10.95 -2.57 -9.36
N ALA A 94 -9.76 -3.14 -9.60
CA ALA A 94 -9.18 -3.21 -10.95
C ALA A 94 -9.95 -4.20 -11.84
N LEU A 95 -10.27 -5.40 -11.32
CA LEU A 95 -11.01 -6.44 -12.05
C LEU A 95 -12.43 -6.01 -12.40
N ALA A 96 -13.09 -5.23 -11.54
CA ALA A 96 -14.42 -4.68 -11.82
C ALA A 96 -14.48 -3.79 -13.08
N ARG A 97 -13.32 -3.31 -13.56
CA ARG A 97 -13.20 -2.57 -14.81
C ARG A 97 -13.01 -3.46 -16.06
N LEU A 98 -12.89 -4.77 -15.84
CA LEU A 98 -12.69 -5.80 -16.86
C LEU A 98 -13.73 -6.93 -16.72
N PRO A 99 -15.06 -6.62 -16.69
CA PRO A 99 -16.09 -7.60 -16.32
C PRO A 99 -16.18 -8.79 -17.28
N GLU A 100 -15.81 -8.60 -18.56
CA GLU A 100 -15.87 -9.62 -19.60
C GLU A 100 -14.60 -10.50 -19.66
N VAL A 101 -13.57 -10.20 -18.85
CA VAL A 101 -12.31 -10.94 -18.90
C VAL A 101 -12.25 -11.96 -17.76
N PRO A 102 -12.17 -13.27 -18.06
CA PRO A 102 -11.98 -14.29 -17.03
C PRO A 102 -10.68 -14.04 -16.24
N ARG A 103 -10.70 -14.22 -14.93
CA ARG A 103 -9.53 -14.01 -14.05
C ARG A 103 -8.28 -14.75 -14.51
N ALA A 104 -8.44 -15.99 -15.00
CA ALA A 104 -7.32 -16.80 -15.52
C ALA A 104 -6.63 -16.20 -16.77
N ARG A 105 -7.23 -15.17 -17.40
CA ARG A 105 -6.65 -14.43 -18.53
C ARG A 105 -6.08 -13.07 -18.13
N VAL A 106 -6.13 -12.73 -16.84
CA VAL A 106 -5.53 -11.52 -16.30
C VAL A 106 -4.16 -11.87 -15.74
N LEU A 107 -3.14 -11.12 -16.14
CA LEU A 107 -1.76 -11.27 -15.68
C LEU A 107 -1.39 -10.07 -14.80
N MET A 108 -1.06 -10.34 -13.54
CA MET A 108 -0.40 -9.37 -12.68
C MET A 108 1.11 -9.38 -12.95
N VAL A 109 1.66 -8.23 -13.26
CA VAL A 109 3.11 -8.03 -13.45
C VAL A 109 3.61 -7.13 -12.32
N GLY A 110 4.60 -7.58 -11.58
CA GLY A 110 5.17 -6.81 -10.46
C GLY A 110 6.50 -7.35 -9.99
N ASP A 111 7.12 -6.66 -9.06
CA ASP A 111 8.45 -6.97 -8.52
C ASP A 111 8.43 -7.42 -7.05
N SER A 112 7.24 -7.39 -6.42
CA SER A 112 7.10 -7.79 -5.03
C SER A 112 6.42 -9.16 -4.89
N PRO A 113 7.16 -10.21 -4.48
CA PRO A 113 6.58 -11.51 -4.17
C PRO A 113 5.48 -11.45 -3.08
N ALA A 114 5.67 -10.59 -2.08
CA ALA A 114 4.75 -10.46 -0.95
C ALA A 114 3.49 -9.63 -1.28
N HIS A 115 3.60 -8.63 -2.15
CA HIS A 115 2.50 -7.71 -2.43
C HIS A 115 1.83 -8.00 -3.78
N ASP A 116 2.59 -8.00 -4.87
CA ASP A 116 2.05 -8.17 -6.21
C ASP A 116 1.64 -9.62 -6.47
N ILE A 117 2.59 -10.54 -6.25
CA ILE A 117 2.40 -11.94 -6.58
C ILE A 117 1.42 -12.60 -5.62
N ALA A 118 1.64 -12.46 -4.30
CA ALA A 118 0.77 -13.06 -3.30
C ALA A 118 -0.68 -12.55 -3.40
N GLY A 119 -0.87 -11.23 -3.55
CA GLY A 119 -2.19 -10.63 -3.66
C GLY A 119 -2.95 -11.11 -4.91
N ALA A 120 -2.29 -11.16 -6.06
CA ALA A 120 -2.88 -11.61 -7.31
C ALA A 120 -3.18 -13.12 -7.30
N ALA A 121 -2.24 -13.94 -6.81
CA ALA A 121 -2.40 -15.39 -6.71
C ALA A 121 -3.58 -15.77 -5.81
N ALA A 122 -3.79 -15.06 -4.70
CA ALA A 122 -4.91 -15.26 -3.79
C ALA A 122 -6.29 -15.08 -4.47
N LEU A 123 -6.33 -14.31 -5.56
CA LEU A 123 -7.53 -14.07 -6.36
C LEU A 123 -7.62 -14.93 -7.63
N GLY A 124 -6.70 -15.87 -7.84
CA GLY A 124 -6.64 -16.75 -9.00
C GLY A 124 -6.21 -16.06 -10.29
N LEU A 125 -5.48 -14.94 -10.20
CA LEU A 125 -4.85 -14.30 -11.35
C LEU A 125 -3.56 -15.01 -11.72
N LYS A 126 -3.12 -14.87 -12.97
CA LYS A 126 -1.78 -15.24 -13.38
C LYS A 126 -0.77 -14.20 -12.91
N THR A 127 0.46 -14.64 -12.63
CA THR A 127 1.48 -13.78 -12.01
C THR A 127 2.80 -13.87 -12.77
N LEU A 128 3.45 -12.71 -12.97
CA LEU A 128 4.79 -12.58 -13.54
C LEU A 128 5.64 -11.70 -12.63
N LEU A 129 6.70 -12.27 -12.09
CA LEU A 129 7.68 -11.56 -11.26
C LEU A 129 8.79 -10.97 -12.13
N ILE A 130 9.04 -9.68 -11.99
CA ILE A 130 10.20 -8.98 -12.54
C ILE A 130 11.35 -9.09 -11.55
N GLU A 131 12.40 -9.85 -11.89
CA GLU A 131 13.46 -10.26 -10.95
C GLU A 131 14.46 -9.14 -10.57
N ALA A 132 14.44 -8.02 -11.27
CA ALA A 132 15.30 -6.88 -10.93
C ALA A 132 14.55 -5.72 -10.25
N GLY A 133 13.34 -5.93 -9.83
CA GLY A 133 12.60 -4.95 -9.04
C GLY A 133 13.19 -4.77 -7.64
N VAL A 134 12.75 -3.72 -6.98
CA VAL A 134 13.17 -3.30 -5.64
C VAL A 134 12.95 -4.40 -4.59
N GLN A 135 11.96 -5.25 -4.76
CA GLN A 135 11.55 -6.28 -3.80
C GLN A 135 11.67 -7.72 -4.34
N ALA A 136 12.23 -7.91 -5.52
CA ALA A 136 12.26 -9.21 -6.21
C ALA A 136 12.93 -10.34 -5.41
N GLY A 137 13.88 -10.02 -4.52
CA GLY A 137 14.56 -10.97 -3.64
C GLY A 137 13.88 -11.21 -2.27
N THR A 138 12.71 -10.61 -2.01
CA THR A 138 12.02 -10.78 -0.75
C THR A 138 11.23 -12.09 -0.72
N ALA A 139 10.96 -12.62 0.50
CA ALA A 139 10.10 -13.78 0.65
C ALA A 139 8.64 -13.45 0.27
N GLY A 140 7.94 -14.41 -0.32
CA GLY A 140 6.54 -14.26 -0.72
C GLY A 140 6.04 -15.46 -1.51
N ALA A 141 4.98 -15.26 -2.29
CA ALA A 141 4.40 -16.31 -3.11
C ALA A 141 5.26 -16.62 -4.34
N GLU A 142 5.24 -17.89 -4.77
CA GLU A 142 5.86 -18.30 -6.03
C GLU A 142 5.04 -17.79 -7.23
N PRO A 143 5.65 -17.13 -8.22
CA PRO A 143 4.96 -16.64 -9.41
C PRO A 143 4.75 -17.76 -10.44
N ASP A 144 3.73 -17.61 -11.32
CA ASP A 144 3.57 -18.48 -12.49
C ASP A 144 4.71 -18.28 -13.51
N PHE A 145 5.19 -17.05 -13.66
CA PHE A 145 6.24 -16.68 -14.62
C PHE A 145 7.28 -15.76 -13.96
N ARG A 146 8.49 -15.78 -14.53
CA ARG A 146 9.59 -14.88 -14.14
C ARG A 146 10.16 -14.21 -15.37
N ALA A 147 10.55 -12.96 -15.25
CA ALA A 147 11.28 -12.24 -16.27
C ALA A 147 12.51 -11.55 -15.66
N PRO A 148 13.70 -11.69 -16.28
CA PRO A 148 14.85 -10.91 -15.87
C PRO A 148 14.59 -9.43 -16.13
N SER A 149 15.37 -8.53 -15.49
CA SER A 149 15.43 -7.14 -15.93
C SER A 149 16.13 -7.06 -17.27
N SER A 150 15.64 -6.22 -18.12
CA SER A 150 16.35 -5.81 -19.34
C SER A 150 17.50 -4.88 -19.01
#